data_c88a4ba5be39f8e3a62b01fb778d1941
#
_entry.id   c88a4ba5be39f8e3a62b01fb778d1941
#
_cell.length_a   1.000
_cell.length_b   1.000
_cell.length_c   1.000
_cell.angle_alpha   90.00
_cell.angle_beta   90.00
_cell.angle_gamma   90.00
#
_symmetry.space_group_name_H-M   'P 1'
#
loop_
_entity.id
_entity.type
_entity.pdbx_description
1 polymer ?
#
loop_
_entity_poly.entity_id
_entity_poly.type
_entity_poly.pdbx_seq_one_letter_code
_entity_poly.pdbx_strand_id
1 'polypeptide(L)'
;LDSAAALPAGGPQINADDPAFTAPDNMPDRIRAAVRNTGAVLPDRPAAVVRCIMDSLAAGYARTLADAERLTGRSTSVVHIVGGGSQNRLLCQLTADATGKPVIAGPVEGTAQGNVLVQARAAGVVAGGLAELRGLVAAGTSLERYEFSGARVGL
;
A
#
# COMPACT_ATOMS: atom_id res chain seq x y z
N LEU A 1 -10.80 -10.35 -4.12
CA LEU A 1 -10.59 -9.30 -3.11
C LEU A 1 -11.86 -9.03 -2.29
N ASP A 2 -13.04 -9.02 -2.89
CA ASP A 2 -14.30 -8.69 -2.21
C ASP A 2 -14.58 -9.61 -1.01
N SER A 3 -14.36 -10.92 -1.19
CA SER A 3 -14.50 -11.89 -0.09
C SER A 3 -13.50 -11.65 1.06
N ALA A 4 -12.33 -11.11 0.77
CA ALA A 4 -11.34 -10.75 1.78
C ALA A 4 -11.70 -9.42 2.47
N ALA A 5 -12.25 -8.47 1.74
CA ALA A 5 -12.74 -7.20 2.28
C ALA A 5 -13.91 -7.40 3.26
N ALA A 6 -14.76 -8.39 3.01
CA ALA A 6 -15.88 -8.74 3.89
C ALA A 6 -15.46 -9.40 5.22
N LEU A 7 -14.19 -9.80 5.38
CA LEU A 7 -13.71 -10.37 6.64
C LEU A 7 -13.48 -9.28 7.69
N PRO A 8 -13.71 -9.59 8.98
CA PRO A 8 -13.46 -8.63 10.06
C PRO A 8 -12.01 -8.19 10.11
N ALA A 9 -11.79 -6.97 10.58
CA ALA A 9 -10.46 -6.43 10.87
C ALA A 9 -9.82 -7.16 12.07
N GLY A 10 -8.49 -7.05 12.21
CA GLY A 10 -7.77 -7.61 13.36
C GLY A 10 -7.49 -9.12 13.26
N GLY A 11 -7.49 -9.66 12.04
CA GLY A 11 -7.02 -11.02 11.79
C GLY A 11 -5.51 -11.20 12.01
N PRO A 12 -5.00 -12.44 11.86
CA PRO A 12 -3.58 -12.72 12.01
C PRO A 12 -2.74 -11.91 11.03
N GLN A 13 -1.61 -11.40 11.51
CA GLN A 13 -0.62 -10.68 10.71
C GLN A 13 0.72 -11.39 10.76
N ILE A 14 1.52 -11.22 9.72
CA ILE A 14 2.89 -11.72 9.58
C ILE A 14 3.82 -10.55 9.25
N ASN A 15 5.12 -10.75 9.42
CA ASN A 15 6.09 -9.80 8.89
C ASN A 15 6.22 -10.02 7.38
N ALA A 16 5.64 -9.13 6.58
CA ALA A 16 5.69 -9.24 5.11
C ALA A 16 7.11 -9.06 4.54
N ASP A 17 8.04 -8.48 5.31
CA ASP A 17 9.44 -8.26 4.93
C ASP A 17 10.34 -9.45 5.30
N ASP A 18 9.77 -10.54 5.83
CA ASP A 18 10.56 -11.73 6.18
C ASP A 18 11.19 -12.34 4.91
N PRO A 19 12.52 -12.61 4.90
CA PRO A 19 13.21 -13.27 3.80
C PRO A 19 12.57 -14.58 3.34
N ALA A 20 11.85 -15.27 4.22
CA ALA A 20 11.09 -16.48 3.89
C ALA A 20 10.07 -16.28 2.76
N PHE A 21 9.63 -15.04 2.50
CA PHE A 21 8.67 -14.70 1.43
C PHE A 21 9.34 -14.27 0.12
N THR A 22 10.66 -14.22 0.06
CA THR A 22 11.39 -13.79 -1.16
C THR A 22 11.39 -14.87 -2.24
N ALA A 23 11.50 -16.15 -1.86
CA ALA A 23 11.52 -17.23 -2.83
C ALA A 23 10.13 -17.47 -3.41
N PRO A 24 9.98 -17.61 -4.74
CA PRO A 24 8.75 -18.08 -5.34
C PRO A 24 8.45 -19.49 -4.81
N ASP A 25 7.22 -19.93 -4.88
CA ASP A 25 6.84 -21.30 -4.50
C ASP A 25 6.04 -21.40 -3.20
N ASN A 26 4.93 -22.07 -3.31
CA ASN A 26 4.03 -22.44 -2.21
C ASN A 26 3.78 -21.35 -1.15
N MET A 27 3.62 -20.11 -1.60
CA MET A 27 3.41 -18.93 -0.75
C MET A 27 2.26 -19.09 0.26
N PRO A 28 1.09 -19.67 -0.10
CA PRO A 28 0.01 -19.85 0.87
C PRO A 28 0.41 -20.70 2.09
N ASP A 29 1.20 -21.75 1.91
CA ASP A 29 1.62 -22.60 3.03
C ASP A 29 2.69 -21.92 3.88
N ARG A 30 3.57 -21.12 3.28
CA ARG A 30 4.52 -20.29 4.02
C ARG A 30 3.80 -19.26 4.89
N ILE A 31 2.78 -18.61 4.37
CA ILE A 31 1.95 -17.66 5.12
C ILE A 31 1.27 -18.38 6.29
N ARG A 32 0.65 -19.55 6.03
CA ARG A 32 0.04 -20.34 7.09
C ARG A 32 1.04 -20.78 8.16
N ALA A 33 2.25 -21.15 7.75
CA ALA A 33 3.32 -21.51 8.68
C ALA A 33 3.75 -20.30 9.53
N ALA A 34 3.95 -19.15 8.91
CA ALA A 34 4.29 -17.91 9.61
C ALA A 34 3.21 -17.51 10.62
N VAL A 35 1.94 -17.61 10.25
CA VAL A 35 0.82 -17.35 11.19
C VAL A 35 0.84 -18.34 12.36
N ARG A 36 1.04 -19.65 12.11
CA ARG A 36 1.16 -20.64 13.19
C ARG A 36 2.29 -20.33 14.16
N ASN A 37 3.41 -19.80 13.67
CA ASN A 37 4.55 -19.41 14.51
C ASN A 37 4.23 -18.26 15.46
N THR A 38 3.19 -17.44 15.17
CA THR A 38 2.68 -16.42 16.11
C THR A 38 1.69 -16.97 17.13
N GLY A 39 1.39 -18.26 17.09
CA GLY A 39 0.35 -18.88 17.92
C GLY A 39 -1.08 -18.68 17.41
N ALA A 40 -1.26 -18.01 16.29
CA ALA A 40 -2.56 -17.76 15.68
C ALA A 40 -2.96 -18.87 14.70
N VAL A 41 -4.24 -18.89 14.35
CA VAL A 41 -4.79 -19.83 13.35
C VAL A 41 -5.35 -19.02 12.18
N LEU A 42 -4.93 -19.37 10.97
CA LEU A 42 -5.49 -18.82 9.75
C LEU A 42 -6.56 -19.80 9.21
N PRO A 43 -7.82 -19.36 9.03
CA PRO A 43 -8.85 -20.22 8.45
C PRO A 43 -8.43 -20.75 7.07
N ASP A 44 -8.78 -22.01 6.80
CA ASP A 44 -8.42 -22.67 5.53
C ASP A 44 -9.36 -22.26 4.39
N ARG A 45 -9.24 -21.00 4.01
CA ARG A 45 -9.95 -20.40 2.86
C ARG A 45 -9.10 -19.32 2.21
N PRO A 46 -9.10 -19.20 0.87
CA PRO A 46 -8.28 -18.23 0.14
C PRO A 46 -8.48 -16.79 0.62
N ALA A 47 -9.72 -16.40 0.91
CA ALA A 47 -10.03 -15.06 1.39
C ALA A 47 -9.32 -14.70 2.71
N ALA A 48 -9.12 -15.66 3.62
CA ALA A 48 -8.40 -15.44 4.88
C ALA A 48 -6.89 -15.22 4.62
N VAL A 49 -6.31 -15.97 3.69
CA VAL A 49 -4.91 -15.78 3.29
C VAL A 49 -4.73 -14.41 2.66
N VAL A 50 -5.60 -14.03 1.72
CA VAL A 50 -5.55 -12.71 1.07
C VAL A 50 -5.71 -11.60 2.12
N ARG A 51 -6.66 -11.72 3.05
CA ARG A 51 -6.87 -10.73 4.10
C ARG A 51 -5.63 -10.60 4.99
N CYS A 52 -5.04 -11.71 5.42
CA CYS A 52 -3.79 -11.72 6.20
C CYS A 52 -2.67 -10.98 5.46
N ILE A 53 -2.51 -11.21 4.16
CA ILE A 53 -1.51 -10.50 3.34
C ILE A 53 -1.78 -8.99 3.35
N MET A 54 -3.02 -8.57 3.08
CA MET A 54 -3.38 -7.15 2.99
C MET A 54 -3.18 -6.43 4.34
N ASP A 55 -3.64 -7.02 5.44
CA ASP A 55 -3.44 -6.49 6.79
C ASP A 55 -1.94 -6.40 7.13
N SER A 56 -1.15 -7.41 6.78
CA SER A 56 0.30 -7.44 7.03
C SER A 56 1.06 -6.38 6.24
N LEU A 57 0.71 -6.19 4.96
CA LEU A 57 1.31 -5.14 4.12
C LEU A 57 0.98 -3.75 4.66
N ALA A 58 -0.28 -3.49 5.01
CA ALA A 58 -0.70 -2.21 5.57
C ALA A 58 0.02 -1.90 6.88
N ALA A 59 0.16 -2.89 7.78
CA ALA A 59 0.93 -2.76 9.00
C ALA A 59 2.43 -2.52 8.72
N GLY A 60 3.01 -3.16 7.71
CA GLY A 60 4.37 -2.92 7.24
C GLY A 60 4.58 -1.47 6.79
N TYR A 61 3.66 -0.96 5.97
CA TYR A 61 3.70 0.44 5.52
C TYR A 61 3.59 1.42 6.69
N ALA A 62 2.73 1.14 7.68
CA ALA A 62 2.60 1.98 8.86
C ALA A 62 3.90 2.02 9.69
N ARG A 63 4.56 0.88 9.90
CA ARG A 63 5.86 0.81 10.59
C ARG A 63 6.93 1.59 9.84
N THR A 64 7.07 1.36 8.53
CA THR A 64 8.05 2.06 7.68
C THR A 64 7.84 3.58 7.72
N LEU A 65 6.58 4.02 7.65
CA LEU A 65 6.24 5.43 7.73
C LEU A 65 6.62 6.03 9.09
N ALA A 66 6.27 5.35 10.19
CA ALA A 66 6.61 5.78 11.54
C ALA A 66 8.13 5.88 11.74
N ASP A 67 8.89 4.92 11.21
CA ASP A 67 10.36 4.96 11.24
C ASP A 67 10.91 6.13 10.44
N ALA A 68 10.38 6.38 9.24
CA ALA A 68 10.79 7.52 8.43
C ALA A 68 10.49 8.86 9.13
N GLU A 69 9.32 9.00 9.75
CA GLU A 69 8.96 10.19 10.53
C GLU A 69 9.91 10.39 11.73
N ARG A 70 10.19 9.31 12.46
CA ARG A 70 11.12 9.33 13.61
C ARG A 70 12.54 9.71 13.18
N LEU A 71 13.04 9.17 12.08
CA LEU A 71 14.39 9.41 11.60
C LEU A 71 14.58 10.83 11.02
N THR A 72 13.54 11.35 10.37
CA THR A 72 13.62 12.66 9.71
C THR A 72 13.14 13.82 10.57
N GLY A 73 12.43 13.55 11.66
CA GLY A 73 11.73 14.55 12.46
C GLY A 73 10.58 15.23 11.73
N ARG A 74 10.13 14.71 10.59
CA ARG A 74 9.07 15.28 9.75
C ARG A 74 7.83 14.43 9.85
N SER A 75 6.66 15.05 10.00
CA SER A 75 5.39 14.35 9.94
C SER A 75 4.86 14.28 8.50
N THR A 76 4.26 13.16 8.15
CA THR A 76 3.61 12.94 6.86
C THR A 76 2.13 13.31 6.96
N SER A 77 1.61 14.07 6.01
CA SER A 77 0.20 14.46 5.96
C SER A 77 -0.65 13.54 5.09
N VAL A 78 -0.03 12.82 4.17
CA VAL A 78 -0.72 11.99 3.18
C VAL A 78 0.21 10.89 2.68
N VAL A 79 -0.34 9.70 2.40
CA VAL A 79 0.38 8.59 1.77
C VAL A 79 -0.08 8.47 0.31
N HIS A 80 0.85 8.35 -0.62
CA HIS A 80 0.56 8.10 -2.02
C HIS A 80 0.87 6.66 -2.38
N ILE A 81 -0.11 5.93 -2.89
CA ILE A 81 0.06 4.59 -3.47
C ILE A 81 -0.06 4.72 -4.99
N VAL A 82 1.04 4.44 -5.69
CA VAL A 82 1.13 4.52 -7.16
C VAL A 82 1.39 3.15 -7.78
N GLY A 83 1.19 3.04 -9.08
CA GLY A 83 1.37 1.76 -9.79
C GLY A 83 0.20 0.80 -9.57
N GLY A 84 0.39 -0.48 -9.85
CA GLY A 84 -0.65 -1.51 -9.76
C GLY A 84 -1.31 -1.64 -8.38
N GLY A 85 -0.57 -1.37 -7.31
CA GLY A 85 -1.09 -1.39 -5.93
C GLY A 85 -2.22 -0.38 -5.69
N SER A 86 -2.25 0.72 -6.43
CA SER A 86 -3.30 1.74 -6.32
C SER A 86 -4.69 1.24 -6.75
N GLN A 87 -4.75 0.16 -7.53
CA GLN A 87 -6.00 -0.47 -7.93
C GLN A 87 -6.59 -1.41 -6.85
N ASN A 88 -5.82 -1.70 -5.81
CA ASN A 88 -6.28 -2.56 -4.72
C ASN A 88 -6.95 -1.72 -3.63
N ARG A 89 -8.27 -1.53 -3.77
CA ARG A 89 -9.08 -0.73 -2.84
C ARG A 89 -8.97 -1.18 -1.38
N LEU A 90 -8.93 -2.50 -1.16
CA LEU A 90 -8.76 -3.06 0.18
C LEU A 90 -7.42 -2.64 0.79
N LEU A 91 -6.33 -2.78 0.05
CA LEU A 91 -5.00 -2.38 0.52
C LEU A 91 -4.94 -0.87 0.79
N CYS A 92 -5.50 -0.05 -0.09
CA CYS A 92 -5.53 1.41 0.08
C CYS A 92 -6.28 1.81 1.36
N GLN A 93 -7.45 1.23 1.61
CA GLN A 93 -8.23 1.51 2.82
C GLN A 93 -7.50 1.02 4.08
N LEU A 94 -6.99 -0.22 4.07
CA LEU A 94 -6.23 -0.76 5.21
C LEU A 94 -4.97 0.05 5.49
N THR A 95 -4.32 0.60 4.46
CA THR A 95 -3.16 1.49 4.63
C THR A 95 -3.58 2.82 5.30
N ALA A 96 -4.71 3.40 4.90
CA ALA A 96 -5.23 4.60 5.56
C ALA A 96 -5.56 4.32 7.03
N ASP A 97 -6.19 3.17 7.31
CA ASP A 97 -6.54 2.76 8.67
C ASP A 97 -5.30 2.47 9.54
N ALA A 98 -4.31 1.79 9.00
CA ALA A 98 -3.09 1.45 9.73
C ALA A 98 -2.18 2.65 9.99
N THR A 99 -2.07 3.58 9.03
CA THR A 99 -1.25 4.79 9.16
C THR A 99 -1.93 5.92 9.91
N GLY A 100 -3.26 5.90 10.00
CA GLY A 100 -4.07 7.02 10.49
C GLY A 100 -4.00 8.26 9.60
N LYS A 101 -3.63 8.08 8.33
CA LYS A 101 -3.42 9.17 7.36
C LYS A 101 -4.22 8.92 6.09
N PRO A 102 -4.68 10.00 5.42
CA PRO A 102 -5.30 9.83 4.12
C PRO A 102 -4.36 9.14 3.12
N VAL A 103 -4.92 8.26 2.29
CA VAL A 103 -4.23 7.63 1.18
C VAL A 103 -4.79 8.17 -0.13
N ILE A 104 -3.91 8.59 -1.02
CA ILE A 104 -4.24 8.93 -2.40
C ILE A 104 -3.72 7.82 -3.31
N ALA A 105 -4.61 7.13 -3.98
CA ALA A 105 -4.31 6.02 -4.88
C ALA A 105 -4.29 6.50 -6.34
N GLY A 106 -3.23 6.17 -7.04
CA GLY A 106 -2.96 6.55 -8.42
C GLY A 106 -1.83 7.57 -8.55
N PRO A 107 -1.34 7.77 -9.78
CA PRO A 107 -1.72 7.08 -11.01
C PRO A 107 -1.22 5.62 -11.08
N VAL A 108 -1.93 4.79 -11.81
CA VAL A 108 -1.53 3.38 -12.04
C VAL A 108 -0.21 3.32 -12.82
N GLU A 109 -0.08 4.14 -13.84
CA GLU A 109 1.09 4.21 -14.72
C GLU A 109 2.04 5.39 -14.37
N GLY A 110 2.17 5.70 -13.08
CA GLY A 110 2.92 6.88 -12.62
C GLY A 110 4.38 6.92 -13.09
N THR A 111 5.06 5.79 -13.13
CA THR A 111 6.45 5.71 -13.60
C THR A 111 6.56 6.01 -15.09
N ALA A 112 5.69 5.42 -15.92
CA ALA A 112 5.68 5.66 -17.36
C ALA A 112 5.33 7.12 -17.68
N GLN A 113 4.31 7.66 -17.04
CA GLN A 113 3.91 9.06 -17.19
C GLN A 113 5.03 10.01 -16.78
N GLY A 114 5.69 9.76 -15.65
CA GLY A 114 6.84 10.54 -15.19
C GLY A 114 7.97 10.54 -16.19
N ASN A 115 8.33 9.39 -16.75
CA ASN A 115 9.37 9.26 -17.78
C ASN A 115 9.02 10.07 -19.04
N VAL A 116 7.80 9.94 -19.55
CA VAL A 116 7.34 10.68 -20.73
C VAL A 116 7.43 12.20 -20.49
N LEU A 117 6.96 12.67 -19.33
CA LEU A 117 6.98 14.10 -19.01
C LEU A 117 8.39 14.66 -18.86
N VAL A 118 9.32 13.89 -18.28
CA VAL A 118 10.72 14.30 -18.15
C VAL A 118 11.37 14.41 -19.54
N GLN A 119 11.11 13.47 -20.44
CA GLN A 119 11.59 13.50 -21.82
C GLN A 119 10.94 14.65 -22.61
N ALA A 120 9.65 14.85 -22.49
CA ALA A 120 8.93 15.96 -23.12
C ALA A 120 9.47 17.34 -22.68
N ARG A 121 9.82 17.48 -21.40
CA ARG A 121 10.49 18.67 -20.89
C ARG A 121 11.89 18.85 -21.46
N ALA A 122 12.67 17.79 -21.54
CA ALA A 122 14.00 17.84 -22.15
C ALA A 122 13.95 18.21 -23.64
N ALA A 123 12.90 17.80 -24.35
CA ALA A 123 12.63 18.15 -25.75
C ALA A 123 12.00 19.55 -25.94
N GLY A 124 11.73 20.29 -24.86
CA GLY A 124 11.11 21.61 -24.92
C GLY A 124 9.61 21.64 -25.22
N VAL A 125 8.94 20.46 -25.22
CA VAL A 125 7.50 20.34 -25.46
C VAL A 125 6.69 20.75 -24.23
N VAL A 126 7.22 20.50 -23.04
CA VAL A 126 6.63 20.87 -21.75
C VAL A 126 7.62 21.75 -21.00
N ALA A 127 7.15 22.86 -20.44
CA ALA A 127 7.92 23.76 -19.63
C ALA A 127 7.64 23.59 -18.13
N GLY A 128 8.51 24.14 -17.28
CA GLY A 128 8.34 24.21 -15.84
C GLY A 128 9.15 23.20 -15.05
N GLY A 129 8.99 23.25 -13.72
CA GLY A 129 9.67 22.40 -12.76
C GLY A 129 8.87 21.17 -12.38
N LEU A 130 9.24 20.54 -11.27
CA LEU A 130 8.58 19.31 -10.80
C LEU A 130 7.13 19.51 -10.41
N ALA A 131 6.76 20.70 -9.90
CA ALA A 131 5.39 21.03 -9.50
C ALA A 131 4.45 21.04 -10.71
N GLU A 132 4.90 21.64 -11.81
CA GLU A 132 4.15 21.70 -13.07
C GLU A 132 3.96 20.32 -13.68
N LEU A 133 5.01 19.49 -13.71
CA LEU A 133 4.90 18.11 -14.19
C LEU A 133 3.94 17.28 -13.36
N ARG A 134 3.97 17.41 -12.02
CA ARG A 134 3.00 16.75 -11.13
C ARG A 134 1.58 17.24 -11.37
N GLY A 135 1.40 18.53 -11.64
CA GLY A 135 0.11 19.10 -12.01
C GLY A 135 -0.48 18.48 -13.28
N LEU A 136 0.35 18.26 -14.30
CA LEU A 136 -0.05 17.60 -15.54
C LEU A 136 -0.48 16.15 -15.31
N VAL A 137 0.27 15.40 -14.50
CA VAL A 137 -0.12 14.03 -14.10
C VAL A 137 -1.47 14.05 -13.38
N ALA A 138 -1.63 14.92 -12.39
CA ALA A 138 -2.86 15.01 -11.60
C ALA A 138 -4.08 15.41 -12.45
N ALA A 139 -3.90 16.28 -13.43
CA ALA A 139 -4.98 16.70 -14.33
C ALA A 139 -5.39 15.59 -15.32
N GLY A 140 -4.47 14.73 -15.70
CA GLY A 140 -4.70 13.63 -16.65
C GLY A 140 -5.08 12.29 -16.01
N THR A 141 -5.22 12.21 -14.69
CA THR A 141 -5.41 10.94 -13.99
C THR A 141 -6.53 11.04 -12.97
N SER A 142 -7.36 10.01 -12.92
CA SER A 142 -8.31 9.83 -11.81
C SER A 142 -7.56 9.34 -10.58
N LEU A 143 -7.60 10.12 -9.49
CA LEU A 143 -7.05 9.76 -8.20
C LEU A 143 -8.19 9.40 -7.25
N GLU A 144 -8.08 8.29 -6.55
CA GLU A 144 -9.01 7.92 -5.49
C GLU A 144 -8.41 8.29 -4.12
N ARG A 145 -9.27 8.79 -3.21
CA ARG A 145 -8.87 9.15 -1.86
C ARG A 145 -9.55 8.25 -0.84
N TYR A 146 -8.78 7.74 0.08
CA TYR A 146 -9.21 6.89 1.20
C TYR A 146 -8.91 7.61 2.50
N GLU A 147 -9.92 7.77 3.34
CA GLU A 147 -9.79 8.38 4.65
C GLU A 147 -9.68 7.30 5.74
N PHE A 148 -9.07 7.65 6.86
CA PHE A 148 -9.06 6.82 8.05
C PHE A 148 -10.50 6.58 8.54
N SER A 149 -10.92 5.32 8.58
CA SER A 149 -12.30 4.93 8.94
C SER A 149 -12.58 4.92 10.44
N GLY A 150 -11.57 5.15 11.28
CA GLY A 150 -11.69 5.04 12.73
C GLY A 150 -11.48 3.61 13.26
N ALA A 151 -11.46 2.62 12.40
CA ALA A 151 -11.15 1.24 12.77
C ALA A 151 -9.62 1.08 12.93
N ARG A 152 -9.11 1.06 14.16
CA ARG A 152 -7.70 0.75 14.40
C ARG A 152 -7.45 -0.72 14.05
N VAL A 153 -6.64 -0.95 13.04
CA VAL A 153 -5.99 -2.26 12.83
C VAL A 153 -4.99 -2.39 13.98
N GLY A 154 -5.16 -3.39 14.86
CA GLY A 154 -4.27 -3.57 16.01
C GLY A 154 -2.82 -3.68 15.54
N LEU A 155 -1.97 -2.84 16.10
CA LEU A 155 -0.51 -2.91 16.00
C LEU A 155 0.02 -3.89 17.03
#